data_d4e5ec95426021b642529748143c1eb8
#
_entry.id   d4e5ec95426021b642529748143c1eb8
#
_cell.length_a   1.000
_cell.length_b   1.000
_cell.length_c   1.000
_cell.angle_alpha   90.00
_cell.angle_beta   90.00
_cell.angle_gamma   90.00
#
_symmetry.space_group_name_H-M   'P 1'
#
loop_
_entity.id
_entity.type
_entity.pdbx_description
1 polymer ?
#
loop_
_entity_poly.entity_id
_entity_poly.type
_entity_poly.pdbx_seq_one_letter_code
_entity_poly.pdbx_strand_id
1 'polypeptide(L)'
;EMPTLQGYKGGDLWGVMEQLDYLQVLGINAIYFTPIFQSASNHRYHTHDYYQVDPMLGGNEAFQELLAACHSRDIKVVLDGVFNHASRGFFFFHDILENGPYSPWVDWFKIEKWPLCPYDGDRPANYEGWAGNRALPVFNHDNLEVREY
;
A
#
# COMPACT_ATOMS: atom_id res chain seq x y z
N GLU A 1 -14.15 0.17 -21.09
CA GLU A 1 -13.57 1.52 -20.98
C GLU A 1 -12.06 1.46 -20.81
N MET A 2 -11.32 2.37 -21.45
CA MET A 2 -9.85 2.40 -21.30
C MET A 2 -9.47 2.80 -19.86
N PRO A 3 -8.47 2.16 -19.24
CA PRO A 3 -7.96 2.57 -17.95
C PRO A 3 -7.44 4.02 -17.97
N THR A 4 -7.61 4.72 -16.88
CA THR A 4 -7.04 6.06 -16.68
C THR A 4 -6.08 6.03 -15.49
N LEU A 5 -5.10 6.93 -15.46
CA LEU A 5 -4.11 7.00 -14.40
C LEU A 5 -4.70 7.34 -13.01
N GLN A 6 -5.89 7.96 -12.97
CA GLN A 6 -6.47 8.50 -11.74
C GLN A 6 -7.89 8.00 -11.46
N GLY A 7 -8.48 7.21 -12.36
CA GLY A 7 -9.86 6.77 -12.23
C GLY A 7 -9.98 5.37 -11.67
N TYR A 8 -10.88 5.18 -10.71
CA TYR A 8 -11.34 3.86 -10.29
C TYR A 8 -12.31 3.31 -11.33
N LYS A 9 -12.15 2.03 -11.70
CA LYS A 9 -12.98 1.36 -12.74
C LYS A 9 -13.98 0.37 -12.16
N GLY A 10 -14.02 0.23 -10.85
CA GLY A 10 -14.80 -0.78 -10.15
C GLY A 10 -14.09 -2.12 -10.07
N GLY A 11 -14.83 -3.12 -9.60
CA GLY A 11 -14.29 -4.42 -9.26
C GLY A 11 -13.74 -4.47 -7.84
N ASP A 12 -13.92 -5.62 -7.19
CA ASP A 12 -13.52 -5.87 -5.83
C ASP A 12 -13.14 -7.35 -5.63
N LEU A 13 -12.78 -7.71 -4.40
CA LEU A 13 -12.39 -9.09 -4.08
C LEU A 13 -13.59 -10.06 -4.10
N TRP A 14 -14.82 -9.56 -3.86
CA TRP A 14 -16.05 -10.36 -4.01
C TRP A 14 -16.26 -10.77 -5.46
N GLY A 15 -16.06 -9.84 -6.40
CA GLY A 15 -16.13 -10.13 -7.82
C GLY A 15 -15.06 -11.12 -8.29
N VAL A 16 -13.87 -11.10 -7.71
CA VAL A 16 -12.84 -12.12 -7.96
C VAL A 16 -13.33 -13.49 -7.49
N MET A 17 -13.95 -13.57 -6.30
CA MET A 17 -14.50 -14.83 -5.76
C MET A 17 -15.53 -15.46 -6.70
N GLU A 18 -16.41 -14.63 -7.28
CA GLU A 18 -17.41 -15.10 -8.24
C GLU A 18 -16.80 -15.74 -9.50
N GLN A 19 -15.54 -15.44 -9.81
CA GLN A 19 -14.84 -15.96 -11.00
C GLN A 19 -13.91 -17.14 -10.70
N LEU A 20 -13.78 -17.60 -9.45
CA LEU A 20 -12.83 -18.66 -9.09
C LEU A 20 -13.08 -19.98 -9.80
N ASP A 21 -14.34 -20.36 -10.03
CA ASP A 21 -14.68 -21.59 -10.75
C ASP A 21 -14.23 -21.51 -12.22
N TYR A 22 -14.41 -20.36 -12.85
CA TYR A 22 -13.90 -20.10 -14.21
C TYR A 22 -12.38 -20.18 -14.24
N LEU A 23 -11.68 -19.53 -13.29
CA LEU A 23 -10.22 -19.55 -13.21
C LEU A 23 -9.68 -20.97 -12.98
N GLN A 24 -10.36 -21.77 -12.16
CA GLN A 24 -10.00 -23.15 -11.89
C GLN A 24 -10.15 -24.03 -13.17
N VAL A 25 -11.25 -23.88 -13.90
CA VAL A 25 -11.44 -24.58 -15.17
C VAL A 25 -10.38 -24.18 -16.21
N LEU A 26 -9.94 -22.92 -16.19
CA LEU A 26 -8.85 -22.44 -17.04
C LEU A 26 -7.48 -22.99 -16.64
N GLY A 27 -7.37 -23.67 -15.51
CA GLY A 27 -6.11 -24.26 -15.01
C GLY A 27 -5.23 -23.29 -14.21
N ILE A 28 -5.80 -22.16 -13.74
CA ILE A 28 -5.07 -21.22 -12.87
C ILE A 28 -4.86 -21.85 -11.50
N ASN A 29 -3.62 -21.84 -11.02
CA ASN A 29 -3.22 -22.37 -9.71
C ASN A 29 -2.60 -21.29 -8.78
N ALA A 30 -2.48 -20.05 -9.25
CA ALA A 30 -2.06 -18.91 -8.45
C ALA A 30 -2.65 -17.61 -9.00
N ILE A 31 -3.02 -16.70 -8.09
CA ILE A 31 -3.46 -15.34 -8.41
C ILE A 31 -2.47 -14.39 -7.75
N TYR A 32 -1.88 -13.50 -8.56
CA TYR A 32 -1.10 -12.36 -8.08
C TYR A 32 -1.94 -11.10 -8.12
N PHE A 33 -2.03 -10.43 -6.97
CA PHE A 33 -2.68 -9.13 -6.87
C PHE A 33 -1.65 -8.00 -6.86
N THR A 34 -1.86 -6.96 -7.65
CA THR A 34 -1.28 -5.64 -7.39
C THR A 34 -1.71 -5.15 -6.02
N PRO A 35 -1.11 -4.10 -5.43
CA PRO A 35 -1.39 -3.73 -4.05
C PRO A 35 -2.87 -3.61 -3.73
N ILE A 36 -3.29 -4.24 -2.63
CA ILE A 36 -4.68 -4.27 -2.16
C ILE A 36 -4.92 -3.45 -0.89
N PHE A 37 -3.86 -2.95 -0.25
CA PHE A 37 -3.98 -2.22 1.00
C PHE A 37 -4.52 -0.80 0.81
N GLN A 38 -5.07 -0.24 1.90
CA GLN A 38 -5.67 1.08 1.92
C GLN A 38 -4.70 2.13 1.37
N SER A 39 -5.18 2.94 0.43
CA SER A 39 -4.38 3.90 -0.30
C SER A 39 -5.21 5.07 -0.80
N ALA A 40 -4.56 6.22 -1.03
CA ALA A 40 -5.18 7.35 -1.71
C ALA A 40 -5.18 7.22 -3.24
N SER A 41 -4.40 6.29 -3.81
CA SER A 41 -4.29 6.11 -5.26
C SER A 41 -5.07 4.90 -5.76
N ASN A 42 -5.59 4.98 -6.99
CA ASN A 42 -6.30 3.88 -7.62
C ASN A 42 -5.45 2.63 -7.83
N HIS A 43 -4.14 2.78 -8.03
CA HIS A 43 -3.17 1.69 -8.18
C HIS A 43 -2.65 1.14 -6.85
N ARG A 44 -2.93 1.77 -5.72
CA ARG A 44 -2.62 1.40 -4.32
C ARG A 44 -1.14 1.27 -3.96
N TYR A 45 -0.22 1.77 -4.79
CA TYR A 45 1.20 1.88 -4.42
C TYR A 45 1.50 3.02 -3.44
N HIS A 46 0.52 3.85 -3.08
CA HIS A 46 0.61 4.90 -2.05
C HIS A 46 -0.06 4.40 -0.77
N THR A 47 0.54 3.43 -0.10
CA THR A 47 -0.03 2.74 1.06
C THR A 47 -0.20 3.66 2.26
N HIS A 48 -1.40 3.70 2.83
CA HIS A 48 -1.77 4.42 4.04
C HIS A 48 -1.79 3.52 5.28
N ASP A 49 -2.17 2.26 5.11
CA ASP A 49 -2.27 1.28 6.19
C ASP A 49 -1.96 -0.10 5.62
N TYR A 50 -0.95 -0.76 6.20
CA TYR A 50 -0.51 -2.10 5.75
C TYR A 50 -1.31 -3.24 6.39
N TYR A 51 -2.15 -2.96 7.39
CA TYR A 51 -3.01 -3.94 8.06
C TYR A 51 -4.46 -3.89 7.58
N GLN A 52 -4.82 -2.92 6.74
CA GLN A 52 -6.16 -2.76 6.19
C GLN A 52 -6.17 -2.96 4.68
N VAL A 53 -6.91 -3.94 4.22
CA VAL A 53 -7.28 -4.03 2.82
C VAL A 53 -8.21 -2.86 2.49
N ASP A 54 -8.03 -2.27 1.32
CA ASP A 54 -8.82 -1.11 0.88
C ASP A 54 -10.33 -1.41 0.97
N PRO A 55 -11.10 -0.58 1.68
CA PRO A 55 -12.55 -0.75 1.76
C PRO A 55 -13.26 -0.81 0.42
N MET A 56 -12.72 -0.14 -0.62
CA MET A 56 -13.27 -0.20 -1.98
C MET A 56 -13.09 -1.57 -2.63
N LEU A 57 -12.20 -2.42 -2.08
CA LEU A 57 -12.05 -3.82 -2.50
C LEU A 57 -12.85 -4.80 -1.63
N GLY A 58 -13.57 -4.31 -0.63
CA GLY A 58 -14.33 -5.12 0.32
C GLY A 58 -13.67 -5.29 1.68
N GLY A 59 -12.49 -4.70 1.91
CA GLY A 59 -11.78 -4.71 3.19
C GLY A 59 -11.23 -6.08 3.58
N ASN A 60 -10.83 -6.20 4.85
CA ASN A 60 -10.22 -7.42 5.39
C ASN A 60 -11.15 -8.63 5.33
N GLU A 61 -12.46 -8.42 5.50
CA GLU A 61 -13.45 -9.50 5.43
C GLU A 61 -13.46 -10.15 4.06
N ALA A 62 -13.61 -9.35 3.00
CA ALA A 62 -13.60 -9.85 1.62
C ALA A 62 -12.29 -10.60 1.29
N PHE A 63 -11.15 -10.11 1.80
CA PHE A 63 -9.87 -10.77 1.58
C PHE A 63 -9.77 -12.13 2.30
N GLN A 64 -10.26 -12.22 3.54
CA GLN A 64 -10.29 -13.48 4.29
C GLN A 64 -11.15 -14.54 3.59
N GLU A 65 -12.33 -14.15 3.14
CA GLU A 65 -13.25 -15.02 2.39
C GLU A 65 -12.63 -15.48 1.05
N LEU A 66 -12.06 -14.54 0.29
CA LEU A 66 -11.36 -14.85 -0.96
C LEU A 66 -10.20 -15.84 -0.73
N LEU A 67 -9.39 -15.60 0.32
CA LEU A 67 -8.25 -16.46 0.64
C LEU A 67 -8.69 -17.88 0.97
N ALA A 68 -9.75 -18.04 1.77
CA ALA A 68 -10.35 -19.33 2.09
C ALA A 68 -10.90 -20.03 0.83
N ALA A 69 -11.60 -19.29 -0.03
CA ALA A 69 -12.16 -19.79 -1.28
C ALA A 69 -11.07 -20.21 -2.29
N CYS A 70 -9.96 -19.47 -2.38
CA CYS A 70 -8.80 -19.83 -3.19
C CYS A 70 -8.14 -21.10 -2.68
N HIS A 71 -7.85 -21.17 -1.37
CA HIS A 71 -7.17 -22.33 -0.77
C HIS A 71 -7.99 -23.62 -0.89
N SER A 72 -9.33 -23.53 -0.78
CA SER A 72 -10.19 -24.71 -0.99
C SER A 72 -10.16 -25.27 -2.43
N ARG A 73 -9.60 -24.52 -3.37
CA ARG A 73 -9.42 -24.88 -4.78
C ARG A 73 -7.95 -25.13 -5.16
N ASP A 74 -7.04 -25.22 -4.19
CA ASP A 74 -5.59 -25.28 -4.40
C ASP A 74 -5.03 -24.09 -5.22
N ILE A 75 -5.69 -22.94 -5.18
CA ILE A 75 -5.22 -21.70 -5.80
C ILE A 75 -4.42 -20.90 -4.76
N LYS A 76 -3.18 -20.59 -5.08
CA LYS A 76 -2.30 -19.75 -4.25
C LYS A 76 -2.62 -18.28 -4.47
N VAL A 77 -2.48 -17.47 -3.40
CA VAL A 77 -2.59 -16.02 -3.47
C VAL A 77 -1.23 -15.39 -3.20
N VAL A 78 -0.82 -14.48 -4.08
CA VAL A 78 0.42 -13.70 -3.97
C VAL A 78 0.04 -12.23 -3.92
N LEU A 79 0.54 -11.52 -2.91
CA LEU A 79 0.30 -10.08 -2.75
C LEU A 79 1.53 -9.27 -3.13
N ASP A 80 1.31 -8.13 -3.77
CA ASP A 80 2.35 -7.13 -3.99
C ASP A 80 2.66 -6.41 -2.65
N GLY A 81 3.90 -6.50 -2.21
CA GLY A 81 4.37 -5.88 -0.99
C GLY A 81 5.12 -4.57 -1.26
N VAL A 82 4.50 -3.44 -0.96
CA VAL A 82 5.11 -2.10 -1.12
C VAL A 82 5.87 -1.74 0.16
N PHE A 83 7.07 -2.33 0.33
CA PHE A 83 7.81 -2.22 1.59
C PHE A 83 8.99 -1.24 1.56
N ASN A 84 9.33 -0.64 0.43
CA ASN A 84 10.41 0.37 0.38
C ASN A 84 9.97 1.78 0.74
N HIS A 85 8.70 2.09 0.66
CA HIS A 85 8.15 3.40 0.98
C HIS A 85 6.71 3.29 1.45
N ALA A 86 6.25 4.31 2.17
CA ALA A 86 4.84 4.56 2.46
C ALA A 86 4.31 5.74 1.64
N SER A 87 3.05 6.10 1.82
CA SER A 87 2.56 7.40 1.36
C SER A 87 2.73 8.46 2.45
N ARG A 88 2.60 9.74 2.06
CA ARG A 88 2.54 10.85 3.02
C ARG A 88 1.37 10.73 4.02
N GLY A 89 0.32 9.98 3.67
CA GLY A 89 -0.84 9.74 4.53
C GLY A 89 -0.71 8.53 5.45
N PHE A 90 0.41 7.81 5.41
CA PHE A 90 0.69 6.74 6.35
C PHE A 90 0.81 7.30 7.77
N PHE A 91 0.16 6.68 8.76
CA PHE A 91 0.00 7.21 10.11
C PHE A 91 1.28 7.75 10.74
N PHE A 92 2.36 6.97 10.69
CA PHE A 92 3.61 7.34 11.35
C PHE A 92 4.31 8.50 10.63
N PHE A 93 4.23 8.57 9.30
CA PHE A 93 4.76 9.72 8.59
C PHE A 93 3.89 10.97 8.80
N HIS A 94 2.58 10.81 8.90
CA HIS A 94 1.67 11.91 9.21
C HIS A 94 1.93 12.47 10.62
N ASP A 95 2.18 11.60 11.60
CA ASP A 95 2.58 12.05 12.94
C ASP A 95 3.87 12.88 12.91
N ILE A 96 4.86 12.51 12.08
CA ILE A 96 6.07 13.29 11.88
C ILE A 96 5.75 14.68 11.29
N LEU A 97 4.79 14.79 10.37
CA LEU A 97 4.40 16.07 9.81
C LEU A 97 3.72 17.00 10.84
N GLU A 98 2.97 16.43 11.79
CA GLU A 98 2.28 17.17 12.85
C GLU A 98 3.22 17.55 14.01
N ASN A 99 4.08 16.62 14.46
CA ASN A 99 4.89 16.74 15.68
C ASN A 99 6.37 17.06 15.40
N GLY A 100 6.78 17.05 14.14
CA GLY A 100 8.15 17.36 13.73
C GLY A 100 9.19 16.44 14.37
N PRO A 101 10.34 16.99 14.82
CA PRO A 101 11.43 16.20 15.42
C PRO A 101 11.06 15.55 16.76
N TYR A 102 9.89 15.85 17.31
CA TYR A 102 9.40 15.25 18.58
C TYR A 102 8.55 13.99 18.34
N SER A 103 8.25 13.64 17.09
CA SER A 103 7.56 12.42 16.77
C SER A 103 8.40 11.19 17.14
N PRO A 104 7.81 10.15 17.74
CA PRO A 104 8.53 8.90 18.03
C PRO A 104 8.90 8.12 16.77
N TRP A 105 8.35 8.48 15.60
CA TRP A 105 8.50 7.78 14.34
C TRP A 105 9.56 8.37 13.41
N VAL A 106 10.32 9.39 13.86
CA VAL A 106 11.31 10.07 13.00
C VAL A 106 12.32 9.09 12.40
N ASP A 107 12.80 8.12 13.20
CA ASP A 107 13.78 7.13 12.75
C ASP A 107 13.22 6.03 11.85
N TRP A 108 11.91 6.02 11.62
CA TRP A 108 11.25 5.09 10.68
C TRP A 108 11.45 5.46 9.23
N PHE A 109 11.80 6.72 8.96
CA PHE A 109 12.00 7.27 7.62
C PHE A 109 13.38 7.91 7.49
N LYS A 110 13.84 8.05 6.27
CA LYS A 110 15.11 8.69 5.97
C LYS A 110 14.94 10.20 5.93
N ILE A 111 14.92 10.82 7.10
CA ILE A 111 14.86 12.28 7.29
C ILE A 111 16.25 12.87 7.13
N GLU A 112 16.39 13.90 6.30
CA GLU A 112 17.67 14.58 6.05
C GLU A 112 17.85 15.81 6.92
N LYS A 113 16.84 16.64 7.01
CA LYS A 113 16.84 17.88 7.80
C LYS A 113 15.44 18.45 8.01
N TRP A 114 15.34 19.48 8.80
CA TRP A 114 14.09 20.19 9.11
C TRP A 114 14.07 21.62 8.53
N PRO A 115 12.88 22.20 8.27
CA PRO A 115 11.55 21.56 8.31
C PRO A 115 11.31 20.64 7.12
N LEU A 116 10.39 19.67 7.25
CA LEU A 116 9.92 18.87 6.12
C LEU A 116 9.01 19.70 5.20
N CYS A 117 9.13 19.45 3.89
CA CYS A 117 8.33 20.14 2.87
C CYS A 117 7.63 19.15 1.94
N PRO A 118 6.60 18.41 2.43
CA PRO A 118 5.99 17.31 1.69
C PRO A 118 5.10 17.76 0.53
N TYR A 119 4.62 19.00 0.54
CA TYR A 119 3.65 19.51 -0.44
C TYR A 119 4.16 20.67 -1.30
N ASP A 120 5.21 21.34 -0.88
CA ASP A 120 5.78 22.48 -1.58
C ASP A 120 6.84 22.01 -2.59
N GLY A 121 6.51 22.11 -3.88
CA GLY A 121 7.37 21.68 -4.99
C GLY A 121 8.63 22.52 -5.17
N ASP A 122 8.59 23.78 -4.72
CA ASP A 122 9.67 24.75 -4.93
C ASP A 122 10.78 24.64 -3.88
N ARG A 123 10.53 23.92 -2.78
CA ARG A 123 11.50 23.68 -1.70
C ARG A 123 11.93 22.22 -1.64
N PRO A 124 13.14 21.92 -1.16
CA PRO A 124 13.56 20.55 -0.90
C PRO A 124 12.61 19.85 0.08
N ALA A 125 12.32 18.56 -0.16
CA ALA A 125 11.45 17.78 0.72
C ALA A 125 12.05 17.61 2.12
N ASN A 126 13.39 17.53 2.19
CA ASN A 126 14.21 17.31 3.39
C ASN A 126 14.05 15.91 4.00
N TYR A 127 13.60 14.97 3.19
CA TYR A 127 13.58 13.52 3.43
C TYR A 127 13.68 12.79 2.10
N GLU A 128 14.13 11.54 2.14
CA GLU A 128 14.24 10.71 0.95
C GLU A 128 12.85 10.28 0.47
N GLY A 129 12.54 10.59 -0.79
CA GLY A 129 11.35 10.09 -1.50
C GLY A 129 11.72 9.03 -2.51
N TRP A 130 10.96 7.95 -2.60
CA TRP A 130 11.21 6.89 -3.57
C TRP A 130 11.22 7.42 -5.00
N ALA A 131 12.31 7.14 -5.74
CA ALA A 131 12.55 7.71 -7.07
C ALA A 131 12.43 9.25 -7.13
N GLY A 132 12.78 9.94 -6.03
CA GLY A 132 12.66 11.40 -5.93
C GLY A 132 11.25 11.92 -5.71
N ASN A 133 10.27 11.03 -5.55
CA ASN A 133 8.88 11.44 -5.33
C ASN A 133 8.60 11.70 -3.84
N ARG A 134 8.40 12.97 -3.50
CA ARG A 134 8.10 13.39 -2.13
C ARG A 134 6.76 12.86 -1.57
N ALA A 135 5.86 12.35 -2.41
CA ALA A 135 4.64 11.71 -1.95
C ALA A 135 4.88 10.33 -1.33
N LEU A 136 6.09 9.78 -1.50
CA LEU A 136 6.46 8.42 -1.18
C LEU A 136 7.70 8.39 -0.27
N PRO A 137 7.56 8.77 1.02
CA PRO A 137 8.67 8.74 1.97
C PRO A 137 9.25 7.33 2.11
N VAL A 138 10.58 7.23 2.00
CA VAL A 138 11.31 5.95 2.05
C VAL A 138 11.47 5.50 3.48
N PHE A 139 11.17 4.23 3.75
CA PHE A 139 11.41 3.61 5.04
C PHE A 139 12.90 3.47 5.35
N ASN A 140 13.23 3.63 6.61
CA ASN A 140 14.57 3.34 7.13
C ASN A 140 14.68 1.87 7.56
N HIS A 141 15.08 0.99 6.65
CA HIS A 141 15.23 -0.45 6.93
C HIS A 141 16.42 -0.79 7.85
N ASP A 142 17.25 0.19 8.23
CA ASP A 142 18.25 -0.01 9.28
C ASP A 142 17.61 0.00 10.68
N ASN A 143 16.42 0.58 10.82
CA ASN A 143 15.62 0.51 12.04
C ASN A 143 14.97 -0.86 12.17
N LEU A 144 15.18 -1.54 13.33
CA LEU A 144 14.63 -2.86 13.59
C LEU A 144 13.09 -2.87 13.64
N GLU A 145 12.50 -1.84 14.25
CA GLU A 145 11.04 -1.72 14.37
C GLU A 145 10.35 -1.65 13.00
N VAL A 146 10.97 -0.98 12.01
CA VAL A 146 10.47 -0.95 10.62
C VAL A 146 10.49 -2.33 9.99
N ARG A 147 11.50 -3.16 10.30
CA ARG A 147 11.59 -4.52 9.76
C ARG A 147 10.68 -5.52 10.44
N GLU A 148 10.28 -5.22 11.68
CA GLU A 148 9.36 -6.07 12.46
C GLU A 148 7.89 -5.71 12.21
N TYR A 149 7.61 -4.46 11.78
CA TYR A 149 6.29 -4.00 11.41
C TYR A 149 5.81 -4.67 10.12
#